data_7f5a6e59212e2057d3e2efe6201d9776
#
_entry.id   7f5a6e59212e2057d3e2efe6201d9776
#
_cell.length_a   1.000
_cell.length_b   1.000
_cell.length_c   1.000
_cell.angle_alpha   90.00
_cell.angle_beta   90.00
_cell.angle_gamma   90.00
#
_symmetry.space_group_name_H-M   'P 1'
#
loop_
_entity.id
_entity.type
_entity.pdbx_description
1 polymer ?
#
loop_
_entity_poly.entity_id
_entity_poly.type
_entity_poly.pdbx_seq_one_letter_code
_entity_poly.pdbx_strand_id
1 'polypeptide(L)'
;RYAPQRYADIQALIQQVCNELSTEKWTIVCCAKNLQNMFVIVNNDEQDDMEKLFYTLHQRIGEEIDDASYAITIGVSGVESDLENLQSACEKAQSALNQMLLGGRDSVYFDDSSSLNRKRSYYFPRDTYKTMVKALHEGNPQDVYALLDDIYQRNVVETELPVEEIYMLIDELHY
;
A
#
# COMPACT_ATOMS: atom_id res chain seq x y z
N ARG A 1 15.66 -11.99 12.28
CA ARG A 1 16.46 -10.74 12.37
C ARG A 1 16.76 -10.29 10.94
N TYR A 2 16.05 -9.28 10.48
CA TYR A 2 16.33 -8.67 9.18
C TYR A 2 17.67 -7.93 9.28
N ALA A 3 18.63 -8.30 8.43
CA ALA A 3 19.94 -7.64 8.41
C ALA A 3 19.78 -6.30 7.66
N PRO A 4 20.11 -5.15 8.26
CA PRO A 4 20.04 -3.83 7.60
C PRO A 4 20.79 -3.78 6.27
N GLN A 5 21.90 -4.54 6.16
CA GLN A 5 22.71 -4.67 4.95
C GLN A 5 21.89 -5.19 3.76
N ARG A 6 21.02 -6.18 3.99
CA ARG A 6 20.19 -6.78 2.93
C ARG A 6 19.21 -5.78 2.29
N TYR A 7 18.63 -4.87 3.11
CA TYR A 7 17.78 -3.81 2.57
C TYR A 7 18.57 -2.79 1.73
N ALA A 8 19.78 -2.47 2.13
CA ALA A 8 20.65 -1.60 1.34
C ALA A 8 21.03 -2.24 -0.01
N ASP A 9 21.29 -3.55 -0.02
CA ASP A 9 21.56 -4.30 -1.24
C ASP A 9 20.34 -4.30 -2.18
N ILE A 10 19.13 -4.51 -1.64
CA ILE A 10 17.88 -4.45 -2.41
C ILE A 10 17.64 -3.02 -2.95
N GLN A 11 17.88 -1.99 -2.16
CA GLN A 11 17.74 -0.60 -2.63
C GLN A 11 18.72 -0.29 -3.77
N ALA A 12 19.96 -0.74 -3.66
CA ALA A 12 20.95 -0.59 -4.73
C ALA A 12 20.53 -1.33 -6.02
N LEU A 13 19.97 -2.53 -5.88
CA LEU A 13 19.42 -3.29 -6.99
C LEU A 13 18.25 -2.55 -7.66
N ILE A 14 17.28 -2.04 -6.88
CA ILE A 14 16.16 -1.26 -7.41
C ILE A 14 16.69 -0.05 -8.19
N GLN A 15 17.70 0.63 -7.66
CA GLN A 15 18.33 1.77 -8.33
C GLN A 15 18.99 1.36 -9.66
N GLN A 16 19.65 0.21 -9.68
CA GLN A 16 20.25 -0.32 -10.91
C GLN A 16 19.16 -0.62 -11.95
N VAL A 17 18.10 -1.33 -11.59
CA VAL A 17 16.98 -1.65 -12.49
C VAL A 17 16.31 -0.37 -13.01
N CYS A 18 16.09 0.64 -12.16
CA CYS A 18 15.58 1.94 -12.57
C CYS A 18 16.47 2.62 -13.62
N ASN A 19 17.80 2.58 -13.41
CA ASN A 19 18.76 3.15 -14.36
C ASN A 19 18.76 2.39 -15.70
N GLU A 20 18.66 1.07 -15.69
CA GLU A 20 18.59 0.22 -16.89
C GLU A 20 17.30 0.44 -17.68
N LEU A 21 16.19 0.72 -17.02
CA LEU A 21 14.90 1.03 -17.66
C LEU A 21 14.79 2.48 -18.10
N SER A 22 15.68 3.36 -17.66
CA SER A 22 15.76 4.74 -18.15
C SER A 22 16.22 4.77 -19.61
N THR A 23 15.53 5.54 -20.43
CA THR A 23 15.80 5.72 -21.87
C THR A 23 15.77 7.21 -22.21
N GLU A 24 15.91 7.56 -23.49
CA GLU A 24 15.70 8.95 -23.94
C GLU A 24 14.24 9.43 -23.69
N LYS A 25 13.28 8.49 -23.66
CA LYS A 25 11.85 8.78 -23.42
C LYS A 25 11.49 8.80 -21.92
N TRP A 26 12.19 7.99 -21.10
CA TRP A 26 11.86 7.77 -19.70
C TRP A 26 13.03 8.16 -18.83
N THR A 27 12.87 9.15 -17.99
CA THR A 27 13.83 9.42 -16.93
C THR A 27 13.25 8.89 -15.62
N ILE A 28 13.92 7.90 -15.04
CA ILE A 28 13.51 7.26 -13.80
C ILE A 28 14.50 7.63 -12.71
N VAL A 29 14.02 8.31 -11.68
CA VAL A 29 14.83 8.69 -10.52
C VAL A 29 14.27 8.01 -9.29
N CYS A 30 15.12 7.39 -8.50
CA CYS A 30 14.70 6.77 -7.25
C CYS A 30 15.51 7.29 -6.06
N CYS A 31 14.83 7.39 -4.90
CA CYS A 31 15.44 7.77 -3.65
C CYS A 31 14.86 6.94 -2.50
N ALA A 32 15.72 6.59 -1.52
CA ALA A 32 15.28 5.90 -0.33
C ALA A 32 14.52 6.85 0.60
N LYS A 33 13.30 6.46 1.02
CA LYS A 33 12.57 7.12 2.10
C LYS A 33 13.04 6.60 3.46
N ASN A 34 13.22 5.30 3.56
CA ASN A 34 13.75 4.58 4.71
C ASN A 34 14.27 3.21 4.26
N LEU A 35 14.63 2.33 5.19
CA LEU A 35 15.19 1.01 4.85
C LEU A 35 14.26 0.13 3.98
N GLN A 36 12.94 0.29 4.10
CA GLN A 36 11.96 -0.58 3.45
C GLN A 36 11.22 0.11 2.29
N ASN A 37 11.28 1.42 2.20
CA ASN A 37 10.50 2.19 1.23
C ASN A 37 11.40 3.08 0.38
N MET A 38 11.12 3.09 -0.91
CA MET A 38 11.74 3.98 -1.89
C MET A 38 10.65 4.77 -2.63
N PHE A 39 10.97 6.00 -3.00
CA PHE A 39 10.20 6.74 -4.00
C PHE A 39 10.86 6.56 -5.37
N VAL A 40 10.04 6.32 -6.37
CA VAL A 40 10.42 6.27 -7.77
C VAL A 40 9.63 7.34 -8.51
N ILE A 41 10.33 8.28 -9.12
CA ILE A 41 9.74 9.34 -9.94
C ILE A 41 10.07 9.01 -11.39
N VAL A 42 9.03 8.93 -12.20
CA VAL A 42 9.14 8.69 -13.64
C VAL A 42 8.73 9.96 -14.36
N ASN A 43 9.63 10.54 -15.13
CA ASN A 43 9.32 11.62 -16.04
C ASN A 43 9.25 11.07 -17.48
N ASN A 44 8.15 11.38 -18.17
CA ASN A 44 7.88 10.96 -19.54
C ASN A 44 7.16 12.06 -20.32
N ASP A 45 7.53 12.25 -21.56
CA ASP A 45 6.89 13.19 -22.48
C ASP A 45 5.59 12.63 -23.11
N GLU A 46 5.38 11.30 -23.06
CA GLU A 46 4.21 10.62 -23.63
C GLU A 46 3.51 9.78 -22.56
N GLN A 47 2.18 9.93 -22.43
CA GLN A 47 1.38 9.18 -21.41
C GLN A 47 1.18 7.69 -21.74
N ASP A 48 1.60 7.26 -22.93
CA ASP A 48 1.41 5.89 -23.37
C ASP A 48 2.35 4.91 -22.63
N ASP A 49 1.82 3.76 -22.22
CA ASP A 49 2.53 2.63 -21.63
C ASP A 49 3.05 2.79 -20.16
N MET A 50 2.58 3.79 -19.39
CA MET A 50 2.98 3.94 -17.98
C MET A 50 2.69 2.68 -17.16
N GLU A 51 1.52 2.10 -17.28
CA GLU A 51 1.15 0.87 -16.57
C GLU A 51 2.13 -0.27 -16.88
N LYS A 52 2.45 -0.46 -18.14
CA LYS A 52 3.38 -1.49 -18.58
C LYS A 52 4.79 -1.26 -18.01
N LEU A 53 5.23 -0.01 -17.90
CA LEU A 53 6.51 0.30 -17.29
C LEU A 53 6.56 -0.18 -15.84
N PHE A 54 5.52 0.11 -15.02
CA PHE A 54 5.50 -0.29 -13.62
C PHE A 54 5.38 -1.80 -13.42
N TYR A 55 4.64 -2.50 -14.29
CA TYR A 55 4.64 -3.97 -14.28
C TYR A 55 6.00 -4.54 -14.69
N THR A 56 6.67 -3.95 -15.69
CA THR A 56 8.03 -4.36 -16.10
C THR A 56 9.04 -4.11 -14.97
N LEU A 57 8.95 -2.95 -14.31
CA LEU A 57 9.80 -2.62 -13.15
C LEU A 57 9.61 -3.64 -12.03
N HIS A 58 8.37 -3.95 -11.67
CA HIS A 58 8.03 -4.93 -10.64
C HIS A 58 8.61 -6.32 -10.98
N GLN A 59 8.36 -6.80 -12.20
CA GLN A 59 8.87 -8.09 -12.66
C GLN A 59 10.40 -8.17 -12.64
N ARG A 60 11.09 -7.16 -13.20
CA ARG A 60 12.56 -7.11 -13.24
C ARG A 60 13.17 -7.10 -11.84
N ILE A 61 12.62 -6.33 -10.91
CA ILE A 61 13.09 -6.32 -9.53
C ILE A 61 12.88 -7.69 -8.88
N GLY A 62 11.71 -8.32 -9.09
CA GLY A 62 11.41 -9.65 -8.56
C GLY A 62 12.36 -10.74 -9.08
N GLU A 63 12.68 -10.71 -10.38
CA GLU A 63 13.62 -11.65 -11.01
C GLU A 63 15.04 -11.53 -10.44
N GLU A 64 15.50 -10.31 -10.14
CA GLU A 64 16.85 -10.06 -9.63
C GLU A 64 17.00 -10.35 -8.13
N ILE A 65 15.91 -10.27 -7.34
CA ILE A 65 15.97 -10.53 -5.90
C ILE A 65 16.19 -12.01 -5.59
N ASP A 66 15.73 -12.93 -6.43
CA ASP A 66 15.88 -14.41 -6.31
C ASP A 66 15.75 -14.94 -4.87
N ASP A 67 14.86 -14.37 -4.07
CA ASP A 67 14.62 -14.74 -2.66
C ASP A 67 13.14 -14.57 -2.34
N ALA A 68 12.42 -15.69 -2.32
CA ALA A 68 10.98 -15.74 -2.06
C ALA A 68 10.55 -15.21 -0.68
N SER A 69 11.50 -14.87 0.20
CA SER A 69 11.20 -14.23 1.49
C SER A 69 10.94 -12.72 1.36
N TYR A 70 11.23 -12.12 0.19
CA TYR A 70 10.96 -10.72 -0.11
C TYR A 70 9.81 -10.60 -1.11
N ALA A 71 8.93 -9.69 -0.85
CA ALA A 71 7.85 -9.29 -1.74
C ALA A 71 7.99 -7.79 -2.05
N ILE A 72 7.93 -7.44 -3.31
CA ILE A 72 7.98 -6.04 -3.76
C ILE A 72 6.57 -5.59 -4.10
N THR A 73 6.12 -4.53 -3.46
CA THR A 73 4.83 -3.94 -3.79
C THR A 73 5.03 -2.50 -4.23
N ILE A 74 4.40 -2.13 -5.33
CA ILE A 74 4.51 -0.79 -5.93
C ILE A 74 3.15 -0.11 -5.88
N GLY A 75 3.08 1.07 -5.27
CA GLY A 75 1.93 1.97 -5.36
C GLY A 75 2.24 3.08 -6.35
N VAL A 76 1.34 3.33 -7.28
CA VAL A 76 1.51 4.28 -8.40
C VAL A 76 0.47 5.37 -8.30
N SER A 77 0.89 6.64 -8.30
CA SER A 77 -0.01 7.78 -8.44
C SER A 77 -0.47 7.95 -9.89
N GLY A 78 -1.52 8.74 -10.10
CA GLY A 78 -1.82 9.29 -11.42
C GLY A 78 -0.69 10.19 -11.93
N VAL A 79 -0.78 10.55 -13.21
CA VAL A 79 0.17 11.47 -13.85
C VAL A 79 -0.11 12.90 -13.39
N GLU A 80 0.93 13.60 -12.97
CA GLU A 80 0.89 15.02 -12.61
C GLU A 80 1.71 15.83 -13.59
N SER A 81 1.17 16.96 -14.04
CA SER A 81 1.84 17.83 -15.01
C SER A 81 2.76 18.88 -14.35
N ASP A 82 2.58 19.11 -13.05
CA ASP A 82 3.27 20.14 -12.29
C ASP A 82 4.08 19.55 -11.13
N LEU A 83 5.33 20.00 -10.99
CA LEU A 83 6.17 19.64 -9.85
C LEU A 83 5.62 20.12 -8.50
N GLU A 84 4.79 21.14 -8.48
CA GLU A 84 4.11 21.63 -7.26
C GLU A 84 3.17 20.56 -6.69
N ASN A 85 2.68 19.64 -7.52
CA ASN A 85 1.81 18.54 -7.13
C ASN A 85 2.56 17.27 -6.69
N LEU A 86 3.90 17.30 -6.65
CA LEU A 86 4.71 16.12 -6.33
C LEU A 86 4.38 15.54 -4.94
N GLN A 87 4.11 16.40 -3.96
CA GLN A 87 3.69 15.94 -2.64
C GLN A 87 2.37 15.17 -2.72
N SER A 88 1.38 15.72 -3.42
CA SER A 88 0.08 15.05 -3.63
C SER A 88 0.24 13.72 -4.37
N ALA A 89 1.13 13.67 -5.38
CA ALA A 89 1.44 12.43 -6.08
C ALA A 89 2.03 11.37 -5.14
N CYS A 90 2.95 11.75 -4.25
CA CYS A 90 3.51 10.84 -3.24
C CYS A 90 2.43 10.31 -2.28
N GLU A 91 1.49 11.16 -1.85
CA GLU A 91 0.37 10.76 -0.99
C GLU A 91 -0.57 9.78 -1.71
N LYS A 92 -0.88 10.03 -2.99
CA LYS A 92 -1.68 9.13 -3.83
C LYS A 92 -0.98 7.78 -4.05
N ALA A 93 0.32 7.79 -4.36
CA ALA A 93 1.09 6.55 -4.50
C ALA A 93 1.13 5.74 -3.18
N GLN A 94 1.23 6.42 -2.05
CA GLN A 94 1.16 5.76 -0.74
C GLN A 94 -0.24 5.18 -0.47
N SER A 95 -1.31 5.89 -0.85
CA SER A 95 -2.68 5.39 -0.77
C SER A 95 -2.88 4.14 -1.64
N ALA A 96 -2.40 4.19 -2.90
CA ALA A 96 -2.40 3.02 -3.78
C ALA A 96 -1.65 1.84 -3.18
N LEU A 97 -0.46 2.07 -2.60
CA LEU A 97 0.32 1.03 -1.92
C LEU A 97 -0.45 0.38 -0.76
N ASN A 98 -1.30 1.12 -0.06
CA ASN A 98 -2.09 0.60 1.04
C ASN A 98 -3.12 -0.46 0.59
N GLN A 99 -3.49 -0.50 -0.69
CA GLN A 99 -4.39 -1.52 -1.24
C GLN A 99 -3.83 -2.94 -1.08
N MET A 100 -2.52 -3.09 -0.83
CA MET A 100 -1.90 -4.38 -0.52
C MET A 100 -2.52 -5.09 0.69
N LEU A 101 -3.22 -4.38 1.57
CA LEU A 101 -3.93 -4.98 2.71
C LEU A 101 -5.06 -5.89 2.26
N LEU A 102 -5.72 -5.56 1.16
CA LEU A 102 -6.85 -6.31 0.61
C LEU A 102 -6.40 -7.22 -0.54
N GLY A 103 -5.55 -6.71 -1.44
CA GLY A 103 -5.11 -7.40 -2.64
C GLY A 103 -3.86 -8.28 -2.47
N GLY A 104 -3.21 -8.18 -1.30
CA GLY A 104 -1.99 -8.94 -1.02
C GLY A 104 -0.71 -8.17 -1.37
N ARG A 105 0.42 -8.80 -1.08
CA ARG A 105 1.76 -8.27 -1.38
C ARG A 105 2.21 -8.75 -2.76
N ASP A 106 3.36 -8.21 -3.22
CA ASP A 106 3.99 -8.61 -4.47
C ASP A 106 3.16 -8.26 -5.72
N SER A 107 2.70 -7.01 -5.78
CA SER A 107 1.82 -6.52 -6.84
C SER A 107 2.03 -5.03 -7.09
N VAL A 108 1.47 -4.54 -8.20
CA VAL A 108 1.42 -3.11 -8.56
C VAL A 108 0.00 -2.61 -8.37
N TYR A 109 -0.17 -1.54 -7.60
CA TYR A 109 -1.43 -0.89 -7.33
C TYR A 109 -1.42 0.53 -7.86
N PHE A 110 -2.47 0.90 -8.61
CA PHE A 110 -2.62 2.24 -9.16
C PHE A 110 -3.62 3.04 -8.34
N ASP A 111 -3.35 4.35 -8.20
CA ASP A 111 -4.29 5.25 -7.56
C ASP A 111 -5.57 5.36 -8.41
N ASP A 112 -6.67 4.91 -7.84
CA ASP A 112 -8.00 5.10 -8.41
C ASP A 112 -8.70 6.25 -7.70
N SER A 113 -8.28 7.48 -8.03
CA SER A 113 -8.86 8.69 -7.47
C SER A 113 -10.35 8.88 -7.79
N SER A 114 -10.92 8.07 -8.69
CA SER A 114 -12.35 8.03 -8.95
C SER A 114 -13.15 7.38 -7.82
N SER A 115 -12.52 6.54 -7.00
CA SER A 115 -13.16 5.85 -5.87
C SER A 115 -13.30 6.72 -4.61
N LEU A 116 -12.51 7.81 -4.48
CA LEU A 116 -12.44 8.66 -3.29
C LEU A 116 -13.69 9.53 -3.01
N ASN A 117 -14.70 9.52 -3.85
CA ASN A 117 -15.90 10.35 -3.68
C ASN A 117 -17.06 9.67 -2.91
N ARG A 118 -16.83 8.52 -2.29
CA ARG A 118 -17.81 7.88 -1.42
C ARG A 118 -17.40 8.07 0.04
N LYS A 119 -17.95 9.09 0.70
CA LYS A 119 -17.98 9.17 2.17
C LYS A 119 -18.79 7.97 2.71
N ARG A 120 -18.15 6.82 2.88
CA ARG A 120 -18.70 5.70 3.61
C ARG A 120 -18.11 5.76 5.01
N SER A 121 -18.94 5.90 6.04
CA SER A 121 -18.47 5.75 7.41
C SER A 121 -18.44 4.26 7.74
N TYR A 122 -17.33 3.79 8.31
CA TYR A 122 -17.21 2.42 8.79
C TYR A 122 -18.18 2.13 9.94
N TYR A 123 -18.60 0.88 10.04
CA TYR A 123 -19.42 0.38 11.11
C TYR A 123 -18.55 0.04 12.32
N PHE A 124 -18.74 0.76 13.41
CA PHE A 124 -18.11 0.50 14.71
C PHE A 124 -19.14 0.76 15.82
N PRO A 125 -19.67 -0.30 16.47
CA PRO A 125 -20.67 -0.14 17.52
C PRO A 125 -20.12 0.63 18.72
N ARG A 126 -20.89 1.57 19.25
CA ARG A 126 -20.47 2.42 20.38
C ARG A 126 -20.08 1.64 21.63
N ASP A 127 -20.67 0.45 21.82
CA ASP A 127 -20.42 -0.39 23.00
C ASP A 127 -19.35 -1.47 22.77
N THR A 128 -18.62 -1.41 21.62
CA THR A 128 -17.62 -2.42 21.25
C THR A 128 -16.61 -2.65 22.36
N TYR A 129 -15.96 -1.62 22.88
CA TYR A 129 -14.98 -1.75 23.96
C TYR A 129 -15.59 -2.33 25.23
N LYS A 130 -16.76 -1.85 25.62
CA LYS A 130 -17.45 -2.35 26.81
C LYS A 130 -17.78 -3.83 26.69
N THR A 131 -18.22 -4.25 25.51
CA THR A 131 -18.55 -5.64 25.24
C THR A 131 -17.28 -6.51 25.24
N MET A 132 -16.19 -6.04 24.61
CA MET A 132 -14.90 -6.74 24.61
C MET A 132 -14.33 -6.90 26.02
N VAL A 133 -14.28 -5.82 26.79
CA VAL A 133 -13.78 -5.85 28.18
C VAL A 133 -14.61 -6.78 29.05
N LYS A 134 -15.93 -6.75 28.92
CA LYS A 134 -16.83 -7.65 29.64
C LYS A 134 -16.56 -9.12 29.29
N ALA A 135 -16.49 -9.45 28.00
CA ALA A 135 -16.23 -10.80 27.53
C ALA A 135 -14.86 -11.34 28.01
N LEU A 136 -13.83 -10.48 28.03
CA LEU A 136 -12.51 -10.84 28.55
C LEU A 136 -12.54 -11.08 30.07
N HIS A 137 -13.26 -10.25 30.85
CA HIS A 137 -13.42 -10.45 32.30
C HIS A 137 -14.20 -11.71 32.65
N GLU A 138 -15.16 -12.09 31.81
CA GLU A 138 -15.97 -13.30 32.01
C GLU A 138 -15.23 -14.57 31.48
N GLY A 139 -14.03 -14.42 30.90
CA GLY A 139 -13.23 -15.51 30.37
C GLY A 139 -13.85 -16.14 29.10
N ASN A 140 -14.66 -15.38 28.37
CA ASN A 140 -15.34 -15.82 27.16
C ASN A 140 -14.74 -15.17 25.90
N PRO A 141 -13.61 -15.68 25.36
CA PRO A 141 -12.99 -15.12 24.15
C PRO A 141 -13.85 -15.27 22.90
N GLN A 142 -14.81 -16.18 22.89
CA GLN A 142 -15.68 -16.45 21.75
C GLN A 142 -16.55 -15.23 21.40
N ASP A 143 -17.03 -14.51 22.43
CA ASP A 143 -17.81 -13.30 22.23
C ASP A 143 -16.97 -12.17 21.62
N VAL A 144 -15.66 -12.11 21.96
CA VAL A 144 -14.72 -11.15 21.34
C VAL A 144 -14.52 -11.49 19.86
N TYR A 145 -14.30 -12.78 19.55
CA TYR A 145 -14.15 -13.19 18.15
C TYR A 145 -15.42 -12.94 17.33
N ALA A 146 -16.61 -13.23 17.87
CA ALA A 146 -17.86 -12.97 17.20
C ALA A 146 -18.09 -11.48 16.91
N LEU A 147 -17.69 -10.60 17.86
CA LEU A 147 -17.79 -9.16 17.68
C LEU A 147 -16.82 -8.65 16.60
N LEU A 148 -15.57 -9.13 16.61
CA LEU A 148 -14.57 -8.77 15.61
C LEU A 148 -14.96 -9.28 14.20
N ASP A 149 -15.55 -10.48 14.13
CA ASP A 149 -16.05 -11.04 12.88
C ASP A 149 -17.24 -10.22 12.33
N ASP A 150 -18.20 -9.78 13.18
CA ASP A 150 -19.28 -8.89 12.74
C ASP A 150 -18.76 -7.56 12.20
N ILE A 151 -17.77 -6.96 12.86
CA ILE A 151 -17.12 -5.73 12.41
C ILE A 151 -16.41 -5.96 11.06
N TYR A 152 -15.69 -7.06 10.91
CA TYR A 152 -15.00 -7.41 9.68
C TYR A 152 -16.00 -7.66 8.53
N GLN A 153 -17.04 -8.48 8.74
CA GLN A 153 -18.02 -8.80 7.71
C GLN A 153 -18.70 -7.53 7.19
N ARG A 154 -19.16 -6.67 8.08
CA ARG A 154 -19.88 -5.45 7.69
C ARG A 154 -19.02 -4.42 6.99
N ASN A 155 -17.76 -4.27 7.42
CA ASN A 155 -16.88 -3.24 6.89
C ASN A 155 -16.10 -3.69 5.65
N VAL A 156 -15.59 -4.90 5.65
CA VAL A 156 -14.69 -5.39 4.60
C VAL A 156 -15.45 -6.17 3.54
N VAL A 157 -16.36 -7.08 3.95
CA VAL A 157 -17.02 -7.98 3.00
C VAL A 157 -18.26 -7.34 2.38
N GLU A 158 -19.15 -6.74 3.21
CA GLU A 158 -20.43 -6.22 2.73
C GLU A 158 -20.32 -4.80 2.15
N THR A 159 -19.45 -3.97 2.73
CA THR A 159 -19.38 -2.54 2.38
C THR A 159 -18.22 -2.21 1.46
N GLU A 160 -17.23 -3.09 1.33
CA GLU A 160 -16.00 -2.84 0.56
C GLU A 160 -15.39 -1.47 0.90
N LEU A 161 -15.12 -1.26 2.19
CA LEU A 161 -14.56 0.00 2.68
C LEU A 161 -13.26 0.37 1.94
N PRO A 162 -13.05 1.66 1.67
CA PRO A 162 -11.74 2.16 1.24
C PRO A 162 -10.66 1.80 2.26
N VAL A 163 -9.46 1.55 1.78
CA VAL A 163 -8.33 1.10 2.62
C VAL A 163 -8.01 2.11 3.73
N GLU A 164 -8.16 3.40 3.46
CA GLU A 164 -7.95 4.47 4.43
C GLU A 164 -8.92 4.35 5.63
N GLU A 165 -10.19 4.02 5.36
CA GLU A 165 -11.18 3.81 6.41
C GLU A 165 -10.93 2.50 7.19
N ILE A 166 -10.35 1.49 6.55
CA ILE A 166 -9.91 0.26 7.23
C ILE A 166 -8.78 0.57 8.21
N TYR A 167 -7.81 1.41 7.84
CA TYR A 167 -6.77 1.85 8.77
C TYR A 167 -7.35 2.61 9.96
N MET A 168 -8.31 3.52 9.73
CA MET A 168 -8.99 4.24 10.81
C MET A 168 -9.73 3.28 11.74
N LEU A 169 -10.39 2.25 11.19
CA LEU A 169 -11.05 1.21 11.97
C LEU A 169 -10.05 0.39 12.81
N ILE A 170 -8.89 0.04 12.25
CA ILE A 170 -7.83 -0.68 12.96
C ILE A 170 -7.26 0.19 14.08
N ASP A 171 -7.01 1.46 13.83
CA ASP A 171 -6.52 2.39 14.84
C ASP A 171 -7.53 2.52 16.00
N GLU A 172 -8.83 2.57 15.70
CA GLU A 172 -9.88 2.60 16.72
C GLU A 172 -9.93 1.32 17.56
N LEU A 173 -9.60 0.16 16.98
CA LEU A 173 -9.50 -1.11 17.71
C LEU A 173 -8.27 -1.19 18.63
N HIS A 174 -7.25 -0.35 18.41
CA HIS A 174 -6.02 -0.33 19.21
C HIS A 174 -6.09 0.59 20.44
N TYR A 175 -7.08 1.49 20.53
CA TYR A 175 -7.26 2.41 21.67
C TYR A 175 -8.14 1.81 22.76
#